data_747353686d9652ce4c78b95ddbd075ab
#
_entry.id   747353686d9652ce4c78b95ddbd075ab
#
_cell.length_a   1.000
_cell.length_b   1.000
_cell.length_c   1.000
_cell.angle_alpha   90.00
_cell.angle_beta   90.00
_cell.angle_gamma   90.00
#
_symmetry.space_group_name_H-M   'P 1'
#
loop_
_entity.id
_entity.type
_entity.pdbx_description
1 polymer ?
#
loop_
_entity_poly.entity_id
_entity_poly.type
_entity_poly.pdbx_seq_one_letter_code
_entity_poly.pdbx_strand_id
1 'polypeptide(L)'
;MSTLNSNSKERIFAFDAAKAIGIFFIVIGHVFHDQGIYAQYVYSFHVPLFFFLTGVTFSRGKNGFWKFLIQKLTRLLVPFYIFAAVSWGAYAILGKFVSSFAEKAIDSSVPAIIIGILKGYCAVNTPLWFLPCLFLELLFLYAITFIIDRIASKHRLSYALFGVSIIAAIAIQYVIYKFSLFPTKAPIFKADVAIAMLSFSLSGVLFSKFAAQNQKNLRKPYIFILSLLCVAAGGFSALKLNILVGYQSSEYGRILIFYLSAFMSVLGFTMLCFFIPKLKVISYIGSNTMPILLMHKFPVVFFHTLCPFISERLADKSLFWSAIAALLSIGLCLLVALPIHKIAPF
;
A
#
# COMPACT_ATOMS: atom_id res chain seq x y z
N MET A 1 30.71 17.52 28.49
CA MET A 1 29.96 16.28 28.69
C MET A 1 28.49 16.62 28.79
N SER A 2 27.77 16.51 27.68
CA SER A 2 26.30 16.58 27.62
C SER A 2 25.85 15.40 26.80
N THR A 3 25.28 14.42 27.47
CA THR A 3 24.70 13.20 26.92
C THR A 3 23.50 13.59 26.05
N LEU A 4 23.70 13.62 24.76
CA LEU A 4 22.62 13.69 23.78
C LEU A 4 21.80 12.40 23.86
N ASN A 5 20.73 12.48 24.65
CA ASN A 5 19.65 11.51 24.68
C ASN A 5 19.24 11.15 23.25
N SER A 6 19.37 9.89 22.91
CA SER A 6 18.80 9.30 21.71
C SER A 6 17.27 9.32 21.83
N ASN A 7 16.64 10.46 21.51
CA ASN A 7 15.20 10.53 21.35
C ASN A 7 14.77 9.55 20.27
N SER A 8 14.32 8.37 20.65
CA SER A 8 13.45 7.52 19.83
C SER A 8 12.27 8.42 19.43
N LYS A 9 12.12 8.71 18.12
CA LYS A 9 10.97 9.47 17.61
C LYS A 9 9.71 8.85 18.18
N GLU A 10 9.01 9.58 19.05
CA GLU A 10 7.77 9.11 19.66
C GLU A 10 6.83 8.66 18.55
N ARG A 11 6.37 7.41 18.64
CA ARG A 11 5.52 6.78 17.62
C ARG A 11 4.15 7.47 17.61
N ILE A 12 3.80 8.13 16.52
CA ILE A 12 2.53 8.84 16.37
C ILE A 12 1.45 7.81 16.04
N PHE A 13 0.53 7.56 16.98
CA PHE A 13 -0.57 6.60 16.86
C PHE A 13 -1.41 6.80 15.58
N ALA A 14 -1.63 8.05 15.15
CA ALA A 14 -2.41 8.34 13.94
C ALA A 14 -1.87 7.64 12.69
N PHE A 15 -0.57 7.41 12.59
CA PHE A 15 0.01 6.68 11.46
C PHE A 15 -0.23 5.17 11.54
N ASP A 16 -0.29 4.60 12.75
CA ASP A 16 -0.69 3.21 12.91
C ASP A 16 -2.17 3.03 12.59
N ALA A 17 -3.01 3.98 13.01
CA ALA A 17 -4.43 4.00 12.66
C ALA A 17 -4.63 4.12 11.13
N ALA A 18 -3.87 4.98 10.46
CA ALA A 18 -3.92 5.10 9.01
C ALA A 18 -3.49 3.81 8.28
N LYS A 19 -2.47 3.10 8.80
CA LYS A 19 -2.08 1.77 8.27
C LYS A 19 -3.17 0.72 8.51
N ALA A 20 -3.80 0.71 9.68
CA ALA A 20 -4.88 -0.23 9.99
C ALA A 20 -6.10 -0.01 9.10
N ILE A 21 -6.50 1.24 8.88
CA ILE A 21 -7.57 1.60 7.95
C ILE A 21 -7.17 1.27 6.51
N GLY A 22 -5.94 1.59 6.12
CA GLY A 22 -5.42 1.31 4.80
C GLY A 22 -5.44 -0.18 4.45
N ILE A 23 -4.98 -1.06 5.38
CA ILE A 23 -5.00 -2.50 5.14
C ILE A 23 -6.43 -3.06 5.07
N PHE A 24 -7.36 -2.50 5.86
CA PHE A 24 -8.77 -2.82 5.75
C PHE A 24 -9.31 -2.48 4.36
N PHE A 25 -8.97 -1.31 3.79
CA PHE A 25 -9.36 -0.94 2.43
C PHE A 25 -8.74 -1.85 1.36
N ILE A 26 -7.51 -2.33 1.56
CA ILE A 26 -6.92 -3.33 0.65
C ILE A 26 -7.74 -4.62 0.68
N VAL A 27 -7.99 -5.17 1.88
CA VAL A 27 -8.67 -6.45 2.02
C VAL A 27 -10.11 -6.38 1.52
N ILE A 28 -10.87 -5.33 1.90
CA ILE A 28 -12.26 -5.17 1.43
C ILE A 28 -12.32 -4.94 -0.09
N GLY A 29 -11.35 -4.22 -0.68
CA GLY A 29 -11.23 -4.07 -2.13
C GLY A 29 -11.10 -5.42 -2.85
N HIS A 30 -10.39 -6.39 -2.25
CA HIS A 30 -10.28 -7.74 -2.79
C HIS A 30 -11.49 -8.63 -2.50
N VAL A 31 -12.29 -8.30 -1.49
CA VAL A 31 -13.58 -8.98 -1.21
C VAL A 31 -14.64 -8.57 -2.20
N PHE A 32 -14.72 -7.31 -2.59
CA PHE A 32 -15.74 -6.81 -3.53
C PHE A 32 -15.64 -7.32 -4.97
N HIS A 33 -14.56 -8.01 -5.35
CA HIS A 33 -14.36 -8.50 -6.72
C HIS A 33 -14.75 -7.46 -7.80
N ASP A 34 -13.94 -6.40 -7.87
CA ASP A 34 -13.81 -5.49 -9.02
C ASP A 34 -15.01 -4.62 -9.42
N GLN A 35 -16.14 -4.61 -8.72
CA GLN A 35 -17.27 -3.91 -9.32
C GLN A 35 -18.03 -3.02 -8.34
N GLY A 36 -18.29 -1.83 -8.82
CA GLY A 36 -19.14 -0.85 -8.18
C GLY A 36 -18.41 0.40 -7.67
N ILE A 37 -19.20 1.30 -7.20
CA ILE A 37 -18.79 2.63 -6.76
C ILE A 37 -17.78 2.58 -5.60
N TYR A 38 -17.89 1.56 -4.73
CA TYR A 38 -16.99 1.39 -3.59
C TYR A 38 -15.58 0.96 -4.03
N ALA A 39 -15.49 -0.01 -4.95
CA ALA A 39 -14.21 -0.44 -5.51
C ALA A 39 -13.54 0.73 -6.24
N GLN A 40 -14.27 1.47 -7.10
CA GLN A 40 -13.74 2.62 -7.82
C GLN A 40 -13.14 3.67 -6.86
N TYR A 41 -13.80 3.96 -5.74
CA TYR A 41 -13.27 4.90 -4.77
C TYR A 41 -12.07 4.32 -4.02
N VAL A 42 -12.17 3.12 -3.47
CA VAL A 42 -11.09 2.49 -2.71
C VAL A 42 -9.82 2.34 -3.56
N TYR A 43 -9.96 1.86 -4.80
CA TYR A 43 -8.82 1.71 -5.71
C TYR A 43 -8.18 3.04 -6.12
N SER A 44 -8.87 4.16 -6.00
CA SER A 44 -8.28 5.47 -6.30
C SER A 44 -7.19 5.89 -5.32
N PHE A 45 -7.18 5.41 -4.07
CA PHE A 45 -6.29 5.94 -3.03
C PHE A 45 -5.61 4.91 -2.11
N HIS A 46 -6.10 3.66 -1.99
CA HIS A 46 -5.57 2.73 -0.98
C HIS A 46 -4.09 2.38 -1.18
N VAL A 47 -3.63 2.21 -2.42
CA VAL A 47 -2.21 2.00 -2.73
C VAL A 47 -1.40 3.28 -2.50
N PRO A 48 -1.77 4.45 -3.04
CA PRO A 48 -1.15 5.73 -2.69
C PRO A 48 -1.02 6.00 -1.19
N LEU A 49 -2.02 5.61 -0.38
CA LEU A 49 -1.97 5.75 1.08
C LEU A 49 -0.80 4.98 1.69
N PHE A 50 -0.54 3.74 1.26
CA PHE A 50 0.58 2.96 1.77
C PHE A 50 1.94 3.54 1.36
N PHE A 51 2.07 4.03 0.13
CA PHE A 51 3.30 4.71 -0.29
C PHE A 51 3.50 6.02 0.47
N PHE A 52 2.45 6.80 0.68
CA PHE A 52 2.51 8.00 1.54
C PHE A 52 2.96 7.64 2.96
N LEU A 53 2.37 6.62 3.60
CA LEU A 53 2.75 6.17 4.93
C LEU A 53 4.16 5.57 4.98
N THR A 54 4.63 4.99 3.88
CA THR A 54 6.04 4.60 3.72
C THR A 54 6.94 5.82 3.80
N GLY A 55 6.61 6.90 3.10
CA GLY A 55 7.31 8.17 3.20
C GLY A 55 7.28 8.77 4.61
N VAL A 56 6.11 8.74 5.28
CA VAL A 56 5.96 9.20 6.68
C VAL A 56 6.92 8.49 7.63
N THR A 57 7.12 7.19 7.44
CA THR A 57 7.99 6.36 8.30
C THR A 57 9.39 6.17 7.73
N PHE A 58 9.70 6.80 6.59
CA PHE A 58 10.97 6.64 5.91
C PHE A 58 12.15 7.14 6.73
N SER A 59 13.21 6.33 6.72
CA SER A 59 14.51 6.69 7.24
C SER A 59 15.58 5.97 6.42
N ARG A 60 16.62 6.71 6.00
CA ARG A 60 17.78 6.12 5.32
C ARG A 60 18.66 5.31 6.28
N GLY A 61 18.46 5.49 7.59
CA GLY A 61 19.33 4.92 8.61
C GLY A 61 20.71 5.63 8.67
N LYS A 62 21.53 5.22 9.64
CA LYS A 62 22.87 5.81 9.85
C LYS A 62 23.99 5.05 9.13
N ASN A 63 23.71 3.87 8.57
CA ASN A 63 24.71 2.90 8.17
C ASN A 63 24.96 2.80 6.65
N GLY A 64 24.53 3.83 5.90
CA GLY A 64 24.79 3.94 4.46
C GLY A 64 23.88 3.08 3.57
N PHE A 65 24.08 3.22 2.24
CA PHE A 65 23.24 2.64 1.21
C PHE A 65 23.21 1.11 1.23
N TRP A 66 24.35 0.46 1.35
CA TRP A 66 24.42 -1.01 1.28
C TRP A 66 23.63 -1.69 2.40
N LYS A 67 23.71 -1.16 3.63
CA LYS A 67 22.92 -1.71 4.74
C LYS A 67 21.43 -1.45 4.55
N PHE A 68 21.06 -0.28 4.03
CA PHE A 68 19.69 0.03 3.66
C PHE A 68 19.19 -0.96 2.58
N LEU A 69 19.96 -1.15 1.50
CA LEU A 69 19.63 -2.07 0.41
C LEU A 69 19.37 -3.50 0.92
N ILE A 70 20.34 -4.06 1.66
CA ILE A 70 20.22 -5.42 2.21
C ILE A 70 19.00 -5.52 3.12
N GLN A 71 18.76 -4.52 3.99
CA GLN A 71 17.59 -4.51 4.87
C GLN A 71 16.27 -4.50 4.09
N LYS A 72 16.17 -3.73 2.99
CA LYS A 72 14.95 -3.70 2.18
C LYS A 72 14.78 -4.96 1.35
N LEU A 73 15.88 -5.50 0.82
CA LEU A 73 15.87 -6.77 0.12
C LEU A 73 15.35 -7.90 1.02
N THR A 74 15.92 -8.04 2.21
CA THR A 74 15.50 -9.10 3.16
C THR A 74 14.10 -8.92 3.69
N ARG A 75 13.63 -7.68 3.90
CA ARG A 75 12.30 -7.41 4.46
C ARG A 75 11.17 -7.37 3.43
N LEU A 76 11.46 -7.19 2.14
CA LEU A 76 10.45 -7.06 1.10
C LEU A 76 10.54 -8.18 0.06
N LEU A 77 11.73 -8.41 -0.53
CA LEU A 77 11.86 -9.39 -1.61
C LEU A 77 11.92 -10.82 -1.09
N VAL A 78 12.60 -11.08 0.03
CA VAL A 78 12.60 -12.44 0.60
C VAL A 78 11.20 -12.91 0.96
N PRO A 79 10.38 -12.15 1.72
CA PRO A 79 8.98 -12.52 1.95
C PRO A 79 8.16 -12.66 0.65
N PHE A 80 8.37 -11.77 -0.34
CA PHE A 80 7.71 -11.89 -1.63
C PHE A 80 7.97 -13.25 -2.28
N TYR A 81 9.24 -13.66 -2.42
CA TYR A 81 9.59 -14.93 -3.08
C TYR A 81 9.08 -16.14 -2.31
N ILE A 82 9.19 -16.13 -0.97
CA ILE A 82 8.68 -17.20 -0.12
C ILE A 82 7.15 -17.34 -0.30
N PHE A 83 6.41 -16.24 -0.17
CA PHE A 83 4.95 -16.29 -0.25
C PHE A 83 4.44 -16.50 -1.68
N ALA A 84 5.18 -16.11 -2.71
CA ALA A 84 4.87 -16.48 -4.09
C ALA A 84 4.97 -18.00 -4.28
N ALA A 85 6.05 -18.63 -3.80
CA ALA A 85 6.23 -20.08 -3.86
C ALA A 85 5.15 -20.82 -3.04
N VAL A 86 4.89 -20.38 -1.79
CA VAL A 86 3.83 -20.94 -0.94
C VAL A 86 2.46 -20.80 -1.59
N SER A 87 2.16 -19.66 -2.23
CA SER A 87 0.88 -19.45 -2.90
C SER A 87 0.69 -20.40 -4.08
N TRP A 88 1.70 -20.58 -4.92
CA TRP A 88 1.63 -21.54 -6.02
C TRP A 88 1.50 -22.97 -5.53
N GLY A 89 2.25 -23.37 -4.49
CA GLY A 89 2.12 -24.68 -3.86
C GLY A 89 0.73 -24.93 -3.30
N ALA A 90 0.17 -23.95 -2.59
CA ALA A 90 -1.19 -24.03 -2.04
C ALA A 90 -2.25 -24.16 -3.15
N TYR A 91 -2.15 -23.38 -4.22
CA TYR A 91 -3.07 -23.46 -5.35
C TYR A 91 -2.95 -24.80 -6.11
N ALA A 92 -1.75 -25.33 -6.27
CA ALA A 92 -1.54 -26.64 -6.89
C ALA A 92 -2.16 -27.80 -6.06
N ILE A 93 -2.10 -27.70 -4.73
CA ILE A 93 -2.72 -28.69 -3.83
C ILE A 93 -4.24 -28.54 -3.81
N LEU A 94 -4.74 -27.32 -3.56
CA LEU A 94 -6.17 -27.03 -3.45
C LEU A 94 -6.90 -27.24 -4.78
N GLY A 95 -6.24 -26.99 -5.90
CA GLY A 95 -6.78 -27.25 -7.26
C GLY A 95 -7.12 -28.71 -7.53
N LYS A 96 -6.56 -29.66 -6.76
CA LYS A 96 -6.95 -31.09 -6.82
C LYS A 96 -8.35 -31.35 -6.22
N PHE A 97 -8.83 -30.46 -5.36
CA PHE A 97 -10.08 -30.61 -4.63
C PHE A 97 -11.15 -29.61 -5.06
N VAL A 98 -10.76 -28.46 -5.59
CA VAL A 98 -11.66 -27.33 -5.90
C VAL A 98 -11.31 -26.77 -7.27
N SER A 99 -12.23 -26.86 -8.24
CA SER A 99 -12.01 -26.45 -9.64
C SER A 99 -11.58 -25.00 -9.83
N SER A 100 -12.12 -24.07 -9.04
CA SER A 100 -11.76 -22.65 -9.11
C SER A 100 -10.29 -22.34 -8.79
N PHE A 101 -9.61 -23.22 -8.06
CA PHE A 101 -8.16 -23.14 -7.85
C PHE A 101 -7.39 -23.80 -9.00
N ALA A 102 -7.94 -24.90 -9.58
CA ALA A 102 -7.33 -25.59 -10.70
C ALA A 102 -7.26 -24.69 -11.94
N GLU A 103 -8.33 -24.00 -12.29
CA GLU A 103 -8.42 -23.12 -13.47
C GLU A 103 -7.32 -22.07 -13.46
N LYS A 104 -7.03 -21.45 -12.31
CA LYS A 104 -5.94 -20.44 -12.18
C LYS A 104 -4.54 -21.04 -12.24
N ALA A 105 -4.38 -22.31 -11.91
CA ALA A 105 -3.08 -22.98 -11.92
C ALA A 105 -2.76 -23.61 -13.30
N ILE A 106 -3.78 -23.98 -14.08
CA ILE A 106 -3.63 -24.70 -15.37
C ILE A 106 -3.16 -23.78 -16.50
N ASP A 107 -3.56 -22.51 -16.48
CA ASP A 107 -3.28 -21.54 -17.57
C ASP A 107 -1.81 -21.07 -17.66
N SER A 108 -0.93 -21.52 -16.76
CA SER A 108 0.44 -21.04 -16.72
C SER A 108 1.44 -22.19 -16.78
N SER A 109 2.29 -22.18 -17.81
CA SER A 109 3.44 -23.09 -17.86
C SER A 109 4.44 -22.77 -16.74
N VAL A 110 5.15 -23.77 -16.23
CA VAL A 110 6.16 -23.59 -15.17
C VAL A 110 7.18 -22.49 -15.48
N PRO A 111 7.72 -22.39 -16.72
CA PRO A 111 8.61 -21.28 -17.08
C PRO A 111 7.92 -19.90 -16.96
N ALA A 112 6.64 -19.78 -17.36
CA ALA A 112 5.91 -18.52 -17.24
C ALA A 112 5.69 -18.11 -15.77
N ILE A 113 5.43 -19.07 -14.88
CA ILE A 113 5.33 -18.87 -13.44
C ILE A 113 6.66 -18.32 -12.88
N ILE A 114 7.77 -18.99 -13.19
CA ILE A 114 9.11 -18.59 -12.72
C ILE A 114 9.46 -17.19 -13.24
N ILE A 115 9.26 -16.93 -14.52
CA ILE A 115 9.51 -15.61 -15.12
C ILE A 115 8.64 -14.53 -14.46
N GLY A 116 7.36 -14.84 -14.20
CA GLY A 116 6.45 -13.94 -13.50
C GLY A 116 6.98 -13.58 -12.10
N ILE A 117 7.37 -14.58 -11.31
CA ILE A 117 7.92 -14.39 -9.97
C ILE A 117 9.23 -13.58 -10.01
N LEU A 118 10.13 -13.89 -10.94
CA LEU A 118 11.38 -13.13 -11.12
C LEU A 118 11.13 -11.67 -11.49
N LYS A 119 10.06 -11.39 -12.24
CA LYS A 119 9.61 -10.03 -12.57
C LYS A 119 8.84 -9.33 -11.45
N GLY A 120 8.62 -10.00 -10.31
CA GLY A 120 7.89 -9.44 -9.17
C GLY A 120 6.36 -9.59 -9.26
N TYR A 121 5.86 -10.62 -9.95
CA TYR A 121 4.44 -10.88 -10.12
C TYR A 121 4.08 -12.31 -9.69
N CYS A 122 2.95 -12.46 -8.98
CA CYS A 122 2.39 -13.76 -8.61
C CYS A 122 0.91 -13.79 -9.00
N ALA A 123 0.55 -14.53 -10.04
CA ALA A 123 -0.79 -14.56 -10.61
C ALA A 123 -1.84 -15.07 -9.60
N VAL A 124 -1.50 -16.07 -8.80
CA VAL A 124 -2.41 -16.69 -7.81
C VAL A 124 -2.54 -15.87 -6.52
N ASN A 125 -1.56 -15.03 -6.20
CA ASN A 125 -1.59 -14.08 -5.07
C ASN A 125 -1.19 -12.70 -5.57
N THR A 126 -2.09 -12.11 -6.33
CA THR A 126 -1.86 -10.84 -7.02
C THR A 126 -1.39 -9.70 -6.12
N PRO A 127 -1.89 -9.49 -4.87
CA PRO A 127 -1.41 -8.40 -4.00
C PRO A 127 0.09 -8.39 -3.73
N LEU A 128 0.78 -9.51 -3.90
CA LEU A 128 2.23 -9.60 -3.64
C LEU A 128 3.07 -8.66 -4.52
N TRP A 129 2.56 -8.24 -5.70
CA TRP A 129 3.25 -7.29 -6.59
C TRP A 129 3.69 -6.01 -5.88
N PHE A 130 2.96 -5.64 -4.82
CA PHE A 130 3.22 -4.44 -4.04
C PHE A 130 4.62 -4.43 -3.41
N LEU A 131 5.15 -5.59 -2.97
CA LEU A 131 6.43 -5.64 -2.27
C LEU A 131 7.65 -5.36 -3.17
N PRO A 132 7.79 -5.98 -4.36
CA PRO A 132 8.84 -5.61 -5.30
C PRO A 132 8.71 -4.16 -5.79
N CYS A 133 7.49 -3.69 -6.01
CA CYS A 133 7.22 -2.30 -6.37
C CYS A 133 7.70 -1.33 -5.26
N LEU A 134 7.34 -1.61 -4.01
CA LEU A 134 7.75 -0.83 -2.85
C LEU A 134 9.27 -0.88 -2.63
N PHE A 135 9.91 -2.02 -2.89
CA PHE A 135 11.36 -2.14 -2.85
C PHE A 135 12.02 -1.16 -3.83
N LEU A 136 11.58 -1.16 -5.08
CA LEU A 136 12.14 -0.27 -6.12
C LEU A 136 11.85 1.20 -5.80
N GLU A 137 10.64 1.52 -5.39
CA GLU A 137 10.25 2.88 -4.98
C GLU A 137 11.11 3.40 -3.82
N LEU A 138 11.39 2.57 -2.82
CA LEU A 138 12.26 2.94 -1.70
C LEU A 138 13.71 3.23 -2.12
N LEU A 139 14.21 2.60 -3.18
CA LEU A 139 15.51 2.95 -3.75
C LEU A 139 15.48 4.34 -4.40
N PHE A 140 14.43 4.66 -5.15
CA PHE A 140 14.23 6.00 -5.72
C PHE A 140 14.10 7.06 -4.61
N LEU A 141 13.29 6.78 -3.60
CA LEU A 141 13.10 7.67 -2.45
C LEU A 141 14.41 7.89 -1.69
N TYR A 142 15.23 6.84 -1.51
CA TYR A 142 16.57 6.95 -0.91
C TYR A 142 17.45 7.89 -1.74
N ALA A 143 17.53 7.68 -3.05
CA ALA A 143 18.38 8.47 -3.94
C ALA A 143 17.97 9.95 -3.92
N ILE A 144 16.69 10.26 -4.08
CA ILE A 144 16.18 11.64 -4.11
C ILE A 144 16.41 12.33 -2.75
N THR A 145 16.08 11.66 -1.65
CA THR A 145 16.29 12.26 -0.31
C THR A 145 17.77 12.43 0.02
N PHE A 146 18.64 11.54 -0.49
CA PHE A 146 20.09 11.70 -0.37
C PHE A 146 20.59 12.92 -1.13
N ILE A 147 20.14 13.12 -2.36
CA ILE A 147 20.51 14.28 -3.20
C ILE A 147 20.01 15.58 -2.54
N ILE A 148 18.73 15.60 -2.10
CA ILE A 148 18.16 16.79 -1.43
C ILE A 148 18.98 17.15 -0.19
N ASP A 149 19.36 16.20 0.66
CA ASP A 149 20.12 16.47 1.88
C ASP A 149 21.57 16.89 1.58
N ARG A 150 22.13 16.55 0.40
CA ARG A 150 23.44 17.02 -0.04
C ARG A 150 23.42 18.46 -0.57
N ILE A 151 22.33 18.84 -1.24
CA ILE A 151 22.20 20.17 -1.88
C ILE A 151 21.63 21.19 -0.91
N ALA A 152 20.70 20.78 -0.04
CA ALA A 152 19.97 21.69 0.83
C ALA A 152 20.79 22.11 2.06
N SER A 153 21.41 23.29 2.00
CA SER A 153 22.07 23.92 3.14
C SER A 153 21.10 24.53 4.16
N LYS A 154 19.87 24.86 3.76
CA LYS A 154 18.83 25.50 4.59
C LYS A 154 17.51 24.74 4.51
N HIS A 155 16.73 24.77 5.59
CA HIS A 155 15.40 24.11 5.65
C HIS A 155 14.47 24.56 4.52
N ARG A 156 14.41 25.85 4.19
CA ARG A 156 13.54 26.35 3.10
C ARG A 156 13.89 25.73 1.76
N LEU A 157 15.19 25.61 1.46
CA LEU A 157 15.65 24.97 0.22
C LEU A 157 15.28 23.48 0.20
N SER A 158 15.41 22.77 1.32
CA SER A 158 14.98 21.38 1.42
C SER A 158 13.49 21.21 1.09
N TYR A 159 12.60 22.03 1.65
CA TYR A 159 11.17 21.98 1.34
C TYR A 159 10.88 22.28 -0.13
N ALA A 160 11.55 23.30 -0.70
CA ALA A 160 11.41 23.64 -2.13
C ALA A 160 11.85 22.46 -3.03
N LEU A 161 13.00 21.83 -2.75
CA LEU A 161 13.50 20.69 -3.50
C LEU A 161 12.57 19.47 -3.40
N PHE A 162 11.97 19.20 -2.22
CA PHE A 162 10.92 18.18 -2.11
C PHE A 162 9.71 18.52 -2.97
N GLY A 163 9.23 19.77 -2.96
CA GLY A 163 8.12 20.23 -3.80
C GLY A 163 8.41 20.04 -5.28
N VAL A 164 9.59 20.46 -5.75
CA VAL A 164 10.04 20.25 -7.14
C VAL A 164 10.11 18.76 -7.47
N SER A 165 10.64 17.92 -6.57
CA SER A 165 10.73 16.48 -6.80
C SER A 165 9.34 15.80 -6.89
N ILE A 166 8.35 16.25 -6.11
CA ILE A 166 6.97 15.77 -6.20
C ILE A 166 6.37 16.13 -7.56
N ILE A 167 6.50 17.39 -7.97
CA ILE A 167 5.99 17.85 -9.28
C ILE A 167 6.69 17.09 -10.42
N ALA A 168 8.01 16.93 -10.34
CA ALA A 168 8.78 16.18 -11.33
C ALA A 168 8.33 14.71 -11.41
N ALA A 169 8.10 14.04 -10.28
CA ALA A 169 7.59 12.66 -10.27
C ALA A 169 6.22 12.55 -10.96
N ILE A 170 5.30 13.50 -10.71
CA ILE A 170 3.98 13.54 -11.36
C ILE A 170 4.14 13.80 -12.87
N ALA A 171 5.01 14.74 -13.26
CA ALA A 171 5.25 15.09 -14.66
C ALA A 171 5.88 13.90 -15.42
N ILE A 172 6.88 13.23 -14.84
CA ILE A 172 7.52 12.05 -15.42
C ILE A 172 6.47 10.96 -15.63
N GLN A 173 5.65 10.68 -14.62
CA GLN A 173 4.60 9.68 -14.75
C GLN A 173 3.53 10.05 -15.77
N TYR A 174 3.16 11.33 -15.87
CA TYR A 174 2.27 11.81 -16.93
C TYR A 174 2.83 11.51 -18.32
N VAL A 175 4.11 11.77 -18.54
CA VAL A 175 4.81 11.49 -19.82
C VAL A 175 4.85 9.98 -20.08
N ILE A 176 5.25 9.17 -19.09
CA ILE A 176 5.28 7.71 -19.19
C ILE A 176 3.92 7.16 -19.59
N TYR A 177 2.86 7.61 -18.92
CA TYR A 177 1.50 7.12 -19.15
C TYR A 177 0.95 7.57 -20.51
N LYS A 178 1.09 8.86 -20.84
CA LYS A 178 0.58 9.44 -22.09
C LYS A 178 1.23 8.85 -23.33
N PHE A 179 2.53 8.60 -23.28
CA PHE A 179 3.31 8.09 -24.43
C PHE A 179 3.56 6.57 -24.35
N SER A 180 2.98 5.88 -23.37
CA SER A 180 3.14 4.43 -23.18
C SER A 180 4.61 3.98 -23.25
N LEU A 181 5.49 4.70 -22.55
CA LEU A 181 6.95 4.53 -22.64
C LEU A 181 7.43 3.15 -22.13
N PHE A 182 6.63 2.47 -21.32
CA PHE A 182 6.89 1.07 -20.96
C PHE A 182 6.17 0.16 -21.97
N PRO A 183 6.93 -0.57 -22.81
CA PRO A 183 6.33 -1.40 -23.90
C PRO A 183 5.57 -2.62 -23.39
N THR A 184 5.74 -2.98 -22.13
CA THR A 184 5.03 -4.09 -21.50
C THR A 184 4.16 -3.58 -20.36
N LYS A 185 2.91 -4.11 -20.27
CA LYS A 185 1.99 -3.81 -19.15
C LYS A 185 2.50 -4.29 -17.77
N ALA A 186 3.65 -4.97 -17.72
CA ALA A 186 4.26 -5.48 -16.50
C ALA A 186 5.78 -5.30 -16.54
N PRO A 187 6.30 -4.08 -16.39
CA PRO A 187 7.73 -3.88 -16.24
C PRO A 187 8.23 -4.56 -14.96
N ILE A 188 9.55 -4.87 -14.91
CA ILE A 188 10.17 -5.51 -13.74
C ILE A 188 9.84 -4.70 -12.48
N PHE A 189 9.35 -5.41 -11.45
CA PHE A 189 8.95 -4.85 -10.16
C PHE A 189 7.96 -3.70 -10.26
N LYS A 190 7.15 -3.66 -11.33
CA LYS A 190 6.19 -2.58 -11.56
C LYS A 190 6.84 -1.19 -11.46
N ALA A 191 7.94 -1.01 -12.18
CA ALA A 191 8.73 0.23 -12.15
C ALA A 191 7.91 1.47 -12.51
N ASP A 192 6.96 1.34 -13.43
CA ASP A 192 6.00 2.39 -13.80
C ASP A 192 5.13 2.83 -12.62
N VAL A 193 4.64 1.87 -11.83
CA VAL A 193 3.86 2.17 -10.60
C VAL A 193 4.77 2.74 -9.51
N ALA A 194 6.00 2.22 -9.37
CA ALA A 194 6.96 2.75 -8.40
C ALA A 194 7.24 4.25 -8.65
N ILE A 195 7.38 4.65 -9.92
CA ILE A 195 7.55 6.07 -10.29
C ILE A 195 6.27 6.87 -9.99
N ALA A 196 5.09 6.32 -10.33
CA ALA A 196 3.81 6.97 -10.05
C ALA A 196 3.61 7.24 -8.54
N MET A 197 4.01 6.29 -7.70
CA MET A 197 3.83 6.36 -6.25
C MET A 197 4.88 7.23 -5.53
N LEU A 198 5.99 7.51 -6.17
CA LEU A 198 7.08 8.29 -5.58
C LEU A 198 6.65 9.68 -5.10
N SER A 199 5.71 10.33 -5.81
CA SER A 199 5.13 11.61 -5.40
C SER A 199 4.42 11.52 -4.04
N PHE A 200 3.75 10.40 -3.74
CA PHE A 200 3.06 10.17 -2.47
C PHE A 200 4.07 9.93 -1.34
N SER A 201 5.12 9.14 -1.56
CA SER A 201 6.15 8.92 -0.55
C SER A 201 6.94 10.18 -0.24
N LEU A 202 7.31 10.97 -1.24
CA LEU A 202 7.95 12.27 -1.03
C LEU A 202 7.06 13.22 -0.21
N SER A 203 5.76 13.26 -0.52
CA SER A 203 4.78 14.02 0.26
C SER A 203 4.64 13.49 1.70
N GLY A 204 4.71 12.17 1.89
CA GLY A 204 4.74 11.53 3.20
C GLY A 204 5.95 11.95 4.03
N VAL A 205 7.15 12.05 3.44
CA VAL A 205 8.35 12.56 4.11
C VAL A 205 8.13 13.99 4.59
N LEU A 206 7.57 14.87 3.74
CA LEU A 206 7.23 16.24 4.14
C LEU A 206 6.19 16.28 5.25
N PHE A 207 5.12 15.50 5.10
CA PHE A 207 4.05 15.44 6.10
C PHE A 207 4.54 14.97 7.47
N SER A 208 5.48 14.00 7.50
CA SER A 208 6.05 13.52 8.76
C SER A 208 6.79 14.62 9.54
N LYS A 209 7.55 15.47 8.82
CA LYS A 209 8.24 16.63 9.41
C LYS A 209 7.24 17.65 9.94
N PHE A 210 6.19 17.93 9.19
CA PHE A 210 5.11 18.83 9.59
C PHE A 210 4.34 18.27 10.79
N ALA A 211 3.93 17.02 10.76
CA ALA A 211 3.14 16.39 11.81
C ALA A 211 3.90 16.29 13.13
N ALA A 212 5.22 16.04 13.10
CA ALA A 212 6.05 15.98 14.29
C ALA A 212 6.03 17.30 15.08
N GLN A 213 5.95 18.44 14.38
CA GLN A 213 5.94 19.78 14.98
C GLN A 213 4.53 20.27 15.33
N ASN A 214 3.49 19.72 14.70
CA ASN A 214 2.14 20.30 14.71
C ASN A 214 1.05 19.34 15.23
N GLN A 215 1.38 18.33 16.03
CA GLN A 215 0.41 17.32 16.51
C GLN A 215 -0.83 17.94 17.18
N LYS A 216 -0.63 18.98 18.01
CA LYS A 216 -1.74 19.68 18.69
C LYS A 216 -2.66 20.40 17.69
N ASN A 217 -2.08 21.03 16.66
CA ASN A 217 -2.83 21.74 15.63
C ASN A 217 -3.63 20.76 14.75
N LEU A 218 -3.08 19.57 14.46
CA LEU A 218 -3.75 18.51 13.70
C LEU A 218 -4.97 17.91 14.40
N ARG A 219 -5.20 18.22 15.70
CA ARG A 219 -6.38 17.79 16.46
C ARG A 219 -7.42 18.90 16.67
N LYS A 220 -7.27 20.05 16.02
CA LYS A 220 -8.25 21.13 16.12
C LYS A 220 -9.52 20.80 15.30
N PRO A 221 -10.72 21.22 15.76
CA PRO A 221 -11.99 20.87 15.12
C PRO A 221 -12.07 21.24 13.62
N TYR A 222 -11.48 22.38 13.23
CA TYR A 222 -11.48 22.77 11.82
C TYR A 222 -10.67 21.80 10.94
N ILE A 223 -9.65 21.13 11.47
CA ILE A 223 -8.89 20.09 10.75
C ILE A 223 -9.78 18.87 10.53
N PHE A 224 -10.64 18.52 11.49
CA PHE A 224 -11.60 17.42 11.30
C PHE A 224 -12.53 17.73 10.12
N ILE A 225 -13.11 18.93 10.08
CA ILE A 225 -13.99 19.37 8.97
C ILE A 225 -13.21 19.38 7.65
N LEU A 226 -12.01 19.97 7.64
CA LEU A 226 -11.16 19.99 6.44
C LEU A 226 -10.83 18.56 5.95
N SER A 227 -10.57 17.63 6.87
CA SER A 227 -10.31 16.23 6.53
C SER A 227 -11.50 15.56 5.86
N LEU A 228 -12.72 15.81 6.37
CA LEU A 228 -13.96 15.31 5.76
C LEU A 228 -14.18 15.91 4.36
N LEU A 229 -13.94 17.21 4.20
CA LEU A 229 -14.02 17.87 2.89
C LEU A 229 -13.01 17.29 1.90
N CYS A 230 -11.78 17.00 2.35
CA CYS A 230 -10.77 16.36 1.52
C CYS A 230 -11.21 14.95 1.08
N VAL A 231 -11.73 14.13 2.01
CA VAL A 231 -12.26 12.78 1.69
C VAL A 231 -13.43 12.88 0.69
N ALA A 232 -14.36 13.81 0.91
CA ALA A 232 -15.49 14.02 0.02
C ALA A 232 -15.07 14.50 -1.38
N ALA A 233 -14.14 15.45 -1.46
CA ALA A 233 -13.59 15.96 -2.73
C ALA A 233 -12.82 14.88 -3.48
N GLY A 234 -12.02 14.06 -2.75
CA GLY A 234 -11.32 12.90 -3.32
C GLY A 234 -12.29 11.87 -3.87
N GLY A 235 -13.34 11.55 -3.10
CA GLY A 235 -14.42 10.64 -3.51
C GLY A 235 -15.17 11.16 -4.74
N PHE A 236 -15.60 12.41 -4.73
CA PHE A 236 -16.25 13.02 -5.88
C PHE A 236 -15.36 12.97 -7.14
N SER A 237 -14.10 13.35 -7.00
CA SER A 237 -13.15 13.33 -8.13
C SER A 237 -12.95 11.91 -8.66
N ALA A 238 -12.79 10.91 -7.79
CA ALA A 238 -12.63 9.52 -8.19
C ALA A 238 -13.86 8.96 -8.90
N LEU A 239 -15.07 9.25 -8.36
CA LEU A 239 -16.32 8.63 -8.80
C LEU A 239 -16.97 9.31 -9.99
N LYS A 240 -16.81 10.63 -10.12
CA LYS A 240 -17.48 11.42 -11.16
C LYS A 240 -16.57 11.89 -12.27
N LEU A 241 -15.27 12.05 -11.98
CA LEU A 241 -14.33 12.63 -12.93
C LEU A 241 -13.30 11.63 -13.45
N ASN A 242 -13.18 10.44 -12.82
CA ASN A 242 -12.24 9.39 -13.22
C ASN A 242 -12.97 8.06 -13.46
N ILE A 243 -12.21 7.04 -13.87
CA ILE A 243 -12.63 5.65 -14.01
C ILE A 243 -11.92 4.77 -12.96
N LEU A 244 -12.27 3.49 -12.91
CA LEU A 244 -11.61 2.52 -12.04
C LEU A 244 -10.10 2.48 -12.32
N VAL A 245 -9.31 2.59 -11.26
CA VAL A 245 -7.85 2.54 -11.31
C VAL A 245 -7.38 1.10 -11.17
N GLY A 246 -6.48 0.67 -12.07
CA GLY A 246 -5.87 -0.67 -12.09
C GLY A 246 -4.34 -0.59 -11.98
N TYR A 247 -3.77 -0.74 -10.78
CA TYR A 247 -2.31 -0.68 -10.61
C TYR A 247 -1.58 -1.83 -11.30
N GLN A 248 -2.19 -3.01 -11.40
CA GLN A 248 -1.58 -4.16 -12.09
C GLN A 248 -1.54 -3.98 -13.60
N SER A 249 -2.56 -3.35 -14.17
CA SER A 249 -2.64 -3.01 -15.59
C SER A 249 -1.99 -1.65 -15.90
N SER A 250 -1.52 -0.92 -14.86
CA SER A 250 -0.98 0.45 -14.97
C SER A 250 -2.00 1.45 -15.56
N GLU A 251 -3.27 1.23 -15.25
CA GLU A 251 -4.39 2.06 -15.72
C GLU A 251 -4.78 3.06 -14.64
N TYR A 252 -4.67 4.34 -14.96
CA TYR A 252 -4.97 5.44 -14.04
C TYR A 252 -6.18 6.27 -14.47
N GLY A 253 -6.77 5.93 -15.61
CA GLY A 253 -7.81 6.74 -16.23
C GLY A 253 -7.28 8.13 -16.61
N ARG A 254 -7.92 9.17 -16.14
CA ARG A 254 -7.44 10.56 -16.27
C ARG A 254 -6.37 10.80 -15.20
N ILE A 255 -5.12 10.64 -15.57
CA ILE A 255 -3.98 10.59 -14.63
C ILE A 255 -3.89 11.81 -13.68
N LEU A 256 -4.18 13.02 -14.14
CA LEU A 256 -4.20 14.20 -13.27
C LEU A 256 -5.35 14.16 -12.26
N ILE A 257 -6.51 13.65 -12.67
CA ILE A 257 -7.65 13.43 -11.77
C ILE A 257 -7.34 12.32 -10.77
N PHE A 258 -6.63 11.26 -11.20
CA PHE A 258 -6.13 10.23 -10.29
C PHE A 258 -5.26 10.83 -9.19
N TYR A 259 -4.26 11.66 -9.53
CA TYR A 259 -3.43 12.30 -8.51
C TYR A 259 -4.25 13.22 -7.59
N LEU A 260 -5.16 14.02 -8.13
CA LEU A 260 -6.03 14.90 -7.34
C LEU A 260 -6.87 14.09 -6.34
N SER A 261 -7.59 13.07 -6.81
CA SER A 261 -8.45 12.22 -5.98
C SER A 261 -7.66 11.47 -4.91
N ALA A 262 -6.50 10.92 -5.30
CA ALA A 262 -5.63 10.18 -4.40
C ALA A 262 -5.02 11.08 -3.31
N PHE A 263 -4.45 12.24 -3.65
CA PHE A 263 -3.89 13.16 -2.67
C PHE A 263 -4.93 13.68 -1.69
N MET A 264 -6.10 14.08 -2.18
CA MET A 264 -7.21 14.54 -1.32
C MET A 264 -7.63 13.43 -0.35
N SER A 265 -7.87 12.22 -0.84
CA SER A 265 -8.28 11.09 0.01
C SER A 265 -7.18 10.69 1.01
N VAL A 266 -5.93 10.55 0.56
CA VAL A 266 -4.78 10.17 1.41
C VAL A 266 -4.58 11.18 2.54
N LEU A 267 -4.56 12.48 2.23
CA LEU A 267 -4.43 13.53 3.24
C LEU A 267 -5.64 13.56 4.18
N GLY A 268 -6.85 13.50 3.63
CA GLY A 268 -8.08 13.49 4.42
C GLY A 268 -8.13 12.32 5.40
N PHE A 269 -7.94 11.09 4.95
CA PHE A 269 -7.91 9.91 5.81
C PHE A 269 -6.77 9.96 6.84
N THR A 270 -5.57 10.38 6.44
CA THR A 270 -4.44 10.48 7.37
C THR A 270 -4.72 11.53 8.47
N MET A 271 -5.29 12.68 8.14
CA MET A 271 -5.65 13.70 9.12
C MET A 271 -6.80 13.25 10.02
N LEU A 272 -7.83 12.56 9.51
CA LEU A 272 -8.90 11.97 10.32
C LEU A 272 -8.35 11.03 11.39
N CYS A 273 -7.26 10.30 11.10
CA CYS A 273 -6.66 9.38 12.06
C CYS A 273 -6.09 10.06 13.31
N PHE A 274 -5.85 11.38 13.30
CA PHE A 274 -5.46 12.12 14.51
C PHE A 274 -6.60 12.28 15.51
N PHE A 275 -7.85 12.07 15.10
CA PHE A 275 -9.04 12.13 15.96
C PHE A 275 -9.45 10.76 16.52
N ILE A 276 -8.85 9.68 16.03
CA ILE A 276 -9.12 8.33 16.53
C ILE A 276 -8.49 8.16 17.92
N PRO A 277 -9.23 7.66 18.93
CA PRO A 277 -8.67 7.36 20.24
C PRO A 277 -7.61 6.25 20.17
N LYS A 278 -6.63 6.29 21.08
CA LYS A 278 -5.57 5.28 21.12
C LYS A 278 -6.13 3.91 21.54
N LEU A 279 -6.40 3.05 20.56
CA LEU A 279 -6.88 1.69 20.77
C LEU A 279 -5.75 0.68 20.46
N LYS A 280 -5.51 -0.24 21.40
CA LYS A 280 -4.47 -1.28 21.28
C LYS A 280 -4.66 -2.15 20.03
N VAL A 281 -5.91 -2.50 19.71
CA VAL A 281 -6.25 -3.32 18.53
C VAL A 281 -5.83 -2.61 17.23
N ILE A 282 -6.14 -1.32 17.11
CA ILE A 282 -5.77 -0.51 15.94
C ILE A 282 -4.24 -0.42 15.80
N SER A 283 -3.52 -0.15 16.89
CA SER A 283 -2.06 -0.16 16.89
C SER A 283 -1.50 -1.53 16.49
N TYR A 284 -2.10 -2.62 16.97
CA TYR A 284 -1.68 -3.97 16.65
C TYR A 284 -1.86 -4.28 15.15
N ILE A 285 -3.04 -4.00 14.59
CA ILE A 285 -3.30 -4.17 13.14
C ILE A 285 -2.34 -3.30 12.33
N GLY A 286 -2.20 -2.02 12.67
CA GLY A 286 -1.32 -1.08 11.95
C GLY A 286 0.16 -1.45 11.99
N SER A 287 0.60 -2.18 13.04
CA SER A 287 1.96 -2.70 13.15
C SER A 287 2.18 -3.98 12.35
N ASN A 288 1.11 -4.74 12.09
CA ASN A 288 1.14 -6.06 11.47
C ASN A 288 0.51 -6.07 10.07
N THR A 289 0.61 -4.95 9.34
CA THR A 289 0.04 -4.87 7.99
C THR A 289 0.75 -5.77 6.98
N MET A 290 2.03 -6.07 7.18
CA MET A 290 2.81 -6.92 6.28
C MET A 290 2.30 -8.36 6.24
N PRO A 291 2.15 -9.10 7.37
CA PRO A 291 1.55 -10.42 7.35
C PRO A 291 0.15 -10.45 6.71
N ILE A 292 -0.68 -9.43 6.99
CA ILE A 292 -2.01 -9.33 6.38
C ILE A 292 -1.88 -9.19 4.86
N LEU A 293 -0.99 -8.32 4.38
CA LEU A 293 -0.77 -8.13 2.95
C LEU A 293 -0.35 -9.44 2.25
N LEU A 294 0.54 -10.21 2.87
CA LEU A 294 1.06 -11.46 2.32
C LEU A 294 -0.01 -12.55 2.22
N MET A 295 -0.94 -12.62 3.17
CA MET A 295 -1.80 -13.78 3.38
C MET A 295 -3.30 -13.54 3.09
N HIS A 296 -3.79 -12.30 3.07
CA HIS A 296 -5.23 -12.02 3.00
C HIS A 296 -5.94 -12.62 1.77
N LYS A 297 -5.21 -12.88 0.70
CA LYS A 297 -5.80 -13.49 -0.49
C LYS A 297 -6.35 -14.89 -0.20
N PHE A 298 -5.72 -15.67 0.69
CA PHE A 298 -6.20 -17.01 1.04
C PHE A 298 -7.57 -17.00 1.73
N PRO A 299 -7.79 -16.29 2.86
CA PRO A 299 -9.11 -16.23 3.45
C PRO A 299 -10.15 -15.54 2.56
N VAL A 300 -9.78 -14.53 1.76
CA VAL A 300 -10.71 -13.92 0.81
C VAL A 300 -11.20 -14.93 -0.21
N VAL A 301 -10.32 -15.72 -0.84
CA VAL A 301 -10.71 -16.77 -1.77
C VAL A 301 -11.54 -17.85 -1.06
N PHE A 302 -11.16 -18.23 0.15
CA PHE A 302 -11.93 -19.17 0.96
C PHE A 302 -13.38 -18.69 1.17
N PHE A 303 -13.57 -17.43 1.57
CA PHE A 303 -14.91 -16.86 1.74
C PHE A 303 -15.70 -16.83 0.42
N HIS A 304 -15.05 -16.50 -0.70
CA HIS A 304 -15.73 -16.50 -2.00
C HIS A 304 -16.10 -17.89 -2.50
N THR A 305 -15.30 -18.91 -2.18
CA THR A 305 -15.51 -20.27 -2.66
C THR A 305 -16.47 -21.06 -1.79
N LEU A 306 -16.39 -20.91 -0.46
CA LEU A 306 -17.15 -21.75 0.49
C LEU A 306 -18.40 -21.07 1.05
N CYS A 307 -18.44 -19.76 1.18
CA CYS A 307 -19.61 -19.07 1.72
C CYS A 307 -20.91 -19.31 0.92
N PRO A 308 -20.88 -19.39 -0.43
CA PRO A 308 -22.09 -19.74 -1.19
C PRO A 308 -22.71 -21.07 -0.81
N PHE A 309 -21.92 -22.06 -0.38
CA PHE A 309 -22.40 -23.37 0.07
C PHE A 309 -23.00 -23.35 1.48
N ILE A 310 -22.62 -22.35 2.30
CA ILE A 310 -23.10 -22.23 3.68
C ILE A 310 -24.38 -21.39 3.73
N SER A 311 -24.44 -20.31 2.99
CA SER A 311 -25.59 -19.41 2.92
C SER A 311 -25.51 -18.49 1.71
N GLU A 312 -26.61 -18.39 0.96
CA GLU A 312 -26.74 -17.39 -0.14
C GLU A 312 -26.57 -15.95 0.37
N ARG A 313 -26.96 -15.66 1.62
CA ARG A 313 -26.76 -14.34 2.23
C ARG A 313 -25.29 -14.01 2.46
N LEU A 314 -24.43 -15.00 2.73
CA LEU A 314 -22.99 -14.79 2.84
C LEU A 314 -22.31 -14.60 1.48
N ALA A 315 -22.99 -15.07 0.40
CA ALA A 315 -22.59 -14.79 -0.98
C ALA A 315 -23.04 -13.39 -1.43
N ASP A 316 -23.93 -12.73 -0.67
CA ASP A 316 -24.38 -11.38 -0.96
C ASP A 316 -23.17 -10.41 -0.90
N LYS A 317 -22.91 -9.74 -2.03
CA LYS A 317 -21.83 -8.76 -2.18
C LYS A 317 -22.18 -7.40 -1.56
N SER A 318 -23.09 -7.38 -0.58
CA SER A 318 -23.41 -6.14 0.14
C SER A 318 -22.19 -5.61 0.90
N LEU A 319 -22.15 -4.31 1.10
CA LEU A 319 -21.07 -3.64 1.85
C LEU A 319 -20.90 -4.22 3.25
N PHE A 320 -22.01 -4.56 3.90
CA PHE A 320 -22.04 -5.12 5.26
C PHE A 320 -21.32 -6.47 5.34
N TRP A 321 -21.72 -7.44 4.50
CA TRP A 321 -21.10 -8.78 4.49
C TRP A 321 -19.66 -8.75 4.01
N SER A 322 -19.34 -7.90 3.03
CA SER A 322 -17.97 -7.69 2.56
C SER A 322 -17.06 -7.11 3.65
N ALA A 323 -17.58 -6.18 4.48
CA ALA A 323 -16.83 -5.65 5.62
C ALA A 323 -16.57 -6.73 6.69
N ILE A 324 -17.57 -7.58 7.00
CA ILE A 324 -17.39 -8.71 7.91
C ILE A 324 -16.34 -9.68 7.36
N ALA A 325 -16.43 -10.08 6.11
CA ALA A 325 -15.46 -10.98 5.48
C ALA A 325 -14.03 -10.39 5.49
N ALA A 326 -13.90 -9.07 5.25
CA ALA A 326 -12.61 -8.38 5.35
C ALA A 326 -12.05 -8.41 6.78
N LEU A 327 -12.87 -8.12 7.80
CA LEU A 327 -12.44 -8.17 9.20
C LEU A 327 -12.06 -9.58 9.65
N LEU A 328 -12.85 -10.60 9.27
CA LEU A 328 -12.52 -11.99 9.53
C LEU A 328 -11.22 -12.41 8.82
N SER A 329 -11.02 -12.00 7.58
CA SER A 329 -9.79 -12.25 6.84
C SER A 329 -8.57 -11.64 7.54
N ILE A 330 -8.68 -10.40 8.03
CA ILE A 330 -7.63 -9.74 8.81
C ILE A 330 -7.35 -10.51 10.10
N GLY A 331 -8.41 -10.90 10.84
CA GLY A 331 -8.28 -11.68 12.06
C GLY A 331 -7.57 -13.02 11.84
N LEU A 332 -7.94 -13.78 10.81
CA LEU A 332 -7.29 -15.04 10.44
C LEU A 332 -5.81 -14.82 10.07
N CYS A 333 -5.49 -13.79 9.29
CA CYS A 333 -4.09 -13.47 8.96
C CYS A 333 -3.27 -13.17 10.20
N LEU A 334 -3.82 -12.42 11.15
CA LEU A 334 -3.14 -12.09 12.40
C LEU A 334 -2.94 -13.33 13.30
N LEU A 335 -3.92 -14.22 13.38
CA LEU A 335 -3.79 -15.48 14.11
C LEU A 335 -2.67 -16.36 13.52
N VAL A 336 -2.62 -16.50 12.20
CA VAL A 336 -1.56 -17.26 11.52
C VAL A 336 -0.20 -16.58 11.68
N ALA A 337 -0.15 -15.25 11.77
CA ALA A 337 1.10 -14.51 11.95
C ALA A 337 1.72 -14.71 13.34
N LEU A 338 0.93 -15.02 14.39
CA LEU A 338 1.44 -15.18 15.75
C LEU A 338 2.59 -16.21 15.88
N PRO A 339 2.48 -17.45 15.36
CA PRO A 339 3.60 -18.40 15.40
C PRO A 339 4.75 -17.98 14.48
N ILE A 340 4.47 -17.33 13.35
CA ILE A 340 5.49 -16.91 12.39
C ILE A 340 6.40 -15.84 12.99
N HIS A 341 5.86 -14.88 13.75
CA HIS A 341 6.66 -13.86 14.45
C HIS A 341 7.64 -14.43 15.48
N LYS A 342 7.36 -15.62 16.04
CA LYS A 342 8.28 -16.30 16.95
C LYS A 342 9.47 -16.92 16.21
N ILE A 343 9.29 -17.31 14.95
CA ILE A 343 10.31 -18.00 14.13
C ILE A 343 11.08 -17.00 13.27
N ALA A 344 10.39 -16.05 12.68
CA ALA A 344 10.94 -15.01 11.81
C ALA A 344 10.27 -13.66 12.12
N PRO A 345 10.84 -12.82 12.99
CA PRO A 345 10.34 -11.48 13.26
C PRO A 345 10.49 -10.61 12.00
N PHE A 346 9.36 -10.18 11.44
CA PHE A 346 9.29 -9.30 10.26
C PHE A 346 9.59 -7.84 10.61
#